data_9871b71e25fa0cffd39dc901cc55996a
#
_entry.id   9871b71e25fa0cffd39dc901cc55996a
#
_cell.length_a   1.000
_cell.length_b   1.000
_cell.length_c   1.000
_cell.angle_alpha   90.00
_cell.angle_beta   90.00
_cell.angle_gamma   90.00
#
_symmetry.space_group_name_H-M   'P 1'
#
loop_
_entity.id
_entity.type
_entity.pdbx_description
1 polymer ?
#
loop_
_entity_poly.entity_id
_entity_poly.type
_entity_poly.pdbx_seq_one_letter_code
_entity_poly.pdbx_strand_id
1 'polypeptide(L)'
;MIRLLNIVIIYIIFSTKLFSSVDNELSEYGFIEIKTDSMDVSFFIDGFYVGNHPLSAPIPVLPGFHEVSYIPPEIQHEKLRDNLTEGIKRVYVAKDDTLEVFLFYDHYLSQVETLHKEMQ
;
A
#
# COMPACT_ATOMS: atom_id res chain seq x y z
N MET A 1 -26.33 15.89 -35.99
CA MET A 1 -24.90 15.67 -36.30
C MET A 1 -23.99 16.67 -35.64
N ILE A 2 -24.25 17.97 -35.77
CA ILE A 2 -23.41 19.02 -35.16
C ILE A 2 -23.36 18.94 -33.64
N ARG A 3 -24.48 18.58 -32.99
CA ARG A 3 -24.55 18.42 -31.54
C ARG A 3 -23.71 17.24 -31.02
N LEU A 4 -23.68 16.14 -31.75
CA LEU A 4 -22.87 14.97 -31.40
C LEU A 4 -21.38 15.28 -31.51
N LEU A 5 -20.98 16.02 -32.54
CA LEU A 5 -19.60 16.44 -32.75
C LEU A 5 -19.13 17.33 -31.59
N ASN A 6 -19.97 18.29 -31.17
CA ASN A 6 -19.67 19.19 -30.07
C ASN A 6 -19.54 18.45 -28.73
N ILE A 7 -20.38 17.45 -28.49
CA ILE A 7 -20.31 16.60 -27.31
C ILE A 7 -19.01 15.80 -27.27
N VAL A 8 -18.60 15.24 -28.39
CA VAL A 8 -17.34 14.48 -28.51
C VAL A 8 -16.14 15.39 -28.27
N ILE A 9 -16.13 16.60 -28.83
CA ILE A 9 -15.05 17.56 -28.61
C ILE A 9 -14.97 17.98 -27.15
N ILE A 10 -16.10 18.25 -26.50
CA ILE A 10 -16.16 18.60 -25.09
C ILE A 10 -15.65 17.42 -24.22
N TYR A 11 -16.02 16.20 -24.58
CA TYR A 11 -15.55 15.01 -23.87
C TYR A 11 -14.03 14.85 -23.99
N ILE A 12 -13.46 15.04 -25.16
CA ILE A 12 -12.01 14.96 -25.39
C ILE A 12 -11.27 16.02 -24.57
N ILE A 13 -11.75 17.26 -24.55
CA ILE A 13 -11.16 18.35 -23.78
C ILE A 13 -11.24 18.04 -22.28
N PHE A 14 -12.37 17.53 -21.82
CA PHE A 14 -12.57 17.13 -20.44
C PHE A 14 -11.63 16.00 -20.05
N SER A 15 -11.47 14.98 -20.90
CA SER A 15 -10.55 13.87 -20.68
C SER A 15 -9.10 14.32 -20.59
N THR A 16 -8.69 15.26 -21.43
CA THR A 16 -7.35 15.84 -21.39
C THR A 16 -7.09 16.58 -20.08
N LYS A 17 -8.06 17.37 -19.62
CA LYS A 17 -7.95 18.07 -18.33
C LYS A 17 -7.94 17.09 -17.16
N LEU A 18 -8.74 16.04 -17.22
CA LEU A 18 -8.77 15.00 -16.20
C LEU A 18 -7.43 14.30 -16.08
N PHE A 19 -6.82 13.97 -17.21
CA PHE A 19 -5.51 13.33 -17.26
C PHE A 19 -4.42 14.23 -16.67
N SER A 20 -4.43 15.52 -17.03
CA SER A 20 -3.51 16.51 -16.47
C SER A 20 -3.71 16.68 -14.97
N SER A 21 -4.96 16.64 -14.50
CA SER A 21 -5.31 16.71 -13.08
C SER A 21 -4.81 15.49 -12.32
N VAL A 22 -4.90 14.28 -12.91
CA VAL A 22 -4.38 13.05 -12.33
C VAL A 22 -2.86 13.12 -12.17
N ASP A 23 -2.14 13.62 -13.17
CA ASP A 23 -0.69 13.82 -13.07
C ASP A 23 -0.33 14.79 -11.94
N ASN A 24 -1.08 15.86 -11.76
CA ASN A 24 -0.89 16.83 -10.69
C ASN A 24 -1.22 16.19 -9.32
N GLU A 25 -2.26 15.37 -9.24
CA GLU A 25 -2.59 14.64 -8.02
C GLU A 25 -1.49 13.66 -7.65
N LEU A 26 -0.95 12.90 -8.62
CA LEU A 26 0.16 11.98 -8.39
C LEU A 26 1.41 12.70 -7.87
N SER A 27 1.63 13.96 -8.28
CA SER A 27 2.75 14.77 -7.78
C SER A 27 2.56 15.18 -6.31
N GLU A 28 1.35 15.06 -5.76
CA GLU A 28 1.05 15.34 -4.36
C GLU A 28 1.20 14.12 -3.45
N TYR A 29 1.39 12.93 -4.04
CA TYR A 29 1.55 11.68 -3.29
C TYR A 29 3.00 11.44 -2.93
N GLY A 30 3.20 10.66 -1.86
CA GLY A 30 4.44 9.94 -1.63
C GLY A 30 4.28 8.50 -2.11
N PHE A 31 5.35 7.70 -1.99
CA PHE A 31 5.36 6.33 -2.47
C PHE A 31 5.99 5.41 -1.44
N ILE A 32 5.45 4.19 -1.36
CA ILE A 32 6.01 3.13 -0.53
C ILE A 32 6.48 1.99 -1.44
N GLU A 33 7.74 1.63 -1.32
CA GLU A 33 8.31 0.45 -1.95
C GLU A 33 8.52 -0.60 -0.87
N ILE A 34 7.80 -1.72 -0.98
CA ILE A 34 7.84 -2.77 0.03
C ILE A 34 8.72 -3.91 -0.47
N LYS A 35 9.66 -4.33 0.37
CA LYS A 35 10.54 -5.46 0.11
C LYS A 35 10.48 -6.45 1.26
N THR A 36 10.73 -7.70 0.95
CA THR A 36 10.75 -8.78 1.92
C THR A 36 11.77 -9.85 1.51
N ASP A 37 12.06 -10.74 2.44
CA ASP A 37 12.94 -11.89 2.23
C ASP A 37 12.22 -13.14 1.74
N SER A 38 10.94 -13.06 1.38
CA SER A 38 10.14 -14.20 0.93
C SER A 38 9.33 -13.85 -0.33
N MET A 39 9.01 -14.89 -1.12
CA MET A 39 8.21 -14.74 -2.35
C MET A 39 6.73 -14.93 -2.07
N ASP A 40 5.89 -14.30 -2.90
CA ASP A 40 4.43 -14.44 -2.90
C ASP A 40 3.74 -14.02 -1.60
N VAL A 41 4.44 -13.25 -0.77
CA VAL A 41 3.89 -12.75 0.48
C VAL A 41 2.96 -11.57 0.18
N SER A 42 1.78 -11.57 0.77
CA SER A 42 0.79 -10.52 0.61
C SER A 42 1.11 -9.31 1.48
N PHE A 43 0.95 -8.12 0.91
CA PHE A 43 1.16 -6.87 1.62
C PHE A 43 -0.13 -6.08 1.78
N PHE A 44 -0.23 -5.38 2.91
CA PHE A 44 -1.34 -4.49 3.22
C PHE A 44 -0.82 -3.12 3.63
N ILE A 45 -1.46 -2.07 3.16
CA ILE A 45 -1.20 -0.70 3.61
C ILE A 45 -2.50 -0.17 4.21
N ASP A 46 -2.45 0.24 5.46
CA ASP A 46 -3.61 0.74 6.21
C ASP A 46 -4.80 -0.23 6.18
N GLY A 47 -4.51 -1.52 6.15
CA GLY A 47 -5.53 -2.58 6.09
C GLY A 47 -6.03 -2.92 4.69
N PHE A 48 -5.54 -2.26 3.65
CA PHE A 48 -5.93 -2.54 2.27
C PHE A 48 -4.88 -3.40 1.57
N TYR A 49 -5.33 -4.43 0.90
CA TYR A 49 -4.45 -5.29 0.11
C TYR A 49 -3.87 -4.53 -1.07
N VAL A 50 -2.54 -4.55 -1.20
CA VAL A 50 -1.84 -3.81 -2.26
C VAL A 50 -1.08 -4.69 -3.24
N GLY A 51 -0.95 -5.97 -2.96
CA GLY A 51 -0.30 -6.92 -3.86
C GLY A 51 0.58 -7.91 -3.12
N ASN A 52 1.24 -8.76 -3.88
CA ASN A 52 2.18 -9.76 -3.38
C ASN A 52 3.60 -9.41 -3.82
N HIS A 53 4.57 -9.83 -3.03
CA HIS A 53 5.98 -9.67 -3.40
C HIS A 53 6.35 -10.58 -4.59
N PRO A 54 7.09 -10.09 -5.59
CA PRO A 54 7.57 -8.72 -5.73
C PRO A 54 6.52 -7.78 -6.33
N LEU A 55 6.41 -6.58 -5.78
CA LEU A 55 5.52 -5.56 -6.34
C LEU A 55 6.12 -4.98 -7.63
N SER A 56 5.28 -4.70 -8.61
CA SER A 56 5.72 -4.20 -9.92
C SER A 56 6.18 -2.74 -9.87
N ALA A 57 5.68 -1.97 -8.90
CA ALA A 57 5.97 -0.55 -8.77
C ALA A 57 5.73 -0.09 -7.33
N PRO A 58 6.35 1.02 -6.91
CA PRO A 58 6.02 1.65 -5.63
C PRO A 58 4.54 2.01 -5.54
N ILE A 59 3.98 1.94 -4.35
CA ILE A 59 2.56 2.19 -4.11
C ILE A 59 2.36 3.67 -3.75
N PRO A 60 1.53 4.42 -4.48
CA PRO A 60 1.24 5.80 -4.13
C PRO A 60 0.35 5.88 -2.90
N VAL A 61 0.72 6.77 -1.97
CA VAL A 61 -0.01 7.01 -0.73
C VAL A 61 -0.07 8.50 -0.45
N LEU A 62 -1.05 8.93 0.32
CA LEU A 62 -1.09 10.31 0.79
C LEU A 62 0.06 10.56 1.76
N PRO A 63 0.66 11.76 1.77
CA PRO A 63 1.69 12.07 2.77
C PRO A 63 1.17 11.90 4.18
N GLY A 64 2.00 11.35 5.07
CA GLY A 64 1.62 11.11 6.44
C GLY A 64 2.04 9.73 6.92
N PHE A 65 1.45 9.30 8.03
CA PHE A 65 1.72 7.98 8.60
C PHE A 65 0.88 6.90 7.94
N HIS A 66 1.52 5.76 7.69
CA HIS A 66 0.89 4.58 7.12
C HIS A 66 1.37 3.33 7.84
N GLU A 67 0.52 2.32 7.88
CA GLU A 67 0.85 1.01 8.43
C GLU A 67 1.07 0.04 7.29
N VAL A 68 2.27 -0.53 7.21
CA VAL A 68 2.62 -1.55 6.22
C VAL A 68 2.68 -2.89 6.94
N SER A 69 1.99 -3.90 6.43
CA SER A 69 1.76 -5.14 7.16
C SER A 69 1.67 -6.37 6.26
N TYR A 70 2.04 -7.52 6.81
CA TYR A 70 1.67 -8.84 6.28
C TYR A 70 0.30 -9.29 6.78
N ILE A 71 -0.25 -8.63 7.79
CA ILE A 71 -1.41 -9.11 8.53
C ILE A 71 -2.70 -8.67 7.85
N PRO A 72 -3.56 -9.59 7.38
CA PRO A 72 -4.85 -9.22 6.82
C PRO A 72 -5.72 -8.46 7.83
N PRO A 73 -6.57 -7.52 7.36
CA PRO A 73 -7.42 -6.76 8.26
C PRO A 73 -8.44 -7.61 9.03
N GLU A 74 -8.75 -8.80 8.55
CA GLU A 74 -9.64 -9.75 9.23
C GLU A 74 -9.03 -10.25 10.54
N ILE A 75 -7.71 -10.26 10.66
CA ILE A 75 -7.00 -10.66 11.88
C ILE A 75 -6.70 -9.40 12.69
N GLN A 76 -7.74 -8.83 13.30
CA GLN A 76 -7.61 -7.56 14.03
C GLN A 76 -7.70 -7.71 15.55
N HIS A 77 -7.47 -8.90 16.08
CA HIS A 77 -7.41 -9.06 17.52
C HIS A 77 -6.21 -8.29 18.07
N GLU A 78 -6.44 -7.35 18.98
CA GLU A 78 -5.40 -6.46 19.50
C GLU A 78 -4.19 -7.21 20.06
N LYS A 79 -4.43 -8.27 20.81
CA LYS A 79 -3.35 -9.08 21.40
C LYS A 79 -2.48 -9.74 20.33
N LEU A 80 -3.07 -10.16 19.21
CA LEU A 80 -2.31 -10.73 18.11
C LEU A 80 -1.46 -9.67 17.42
N ARG A 81 -2.03 -8.50 17.17
CA ARG A 81 -1.30 -7.41 16.52
C ARG A 81 -0.15 -6.92 17.37
N ASP A 82 -0.35 -6.76 18.67
CA ASP A 82 0.68 -6.28 19.60
C ASP A 82 1.87 -7.23 19.69
N ASN A 83 1.65 -8.53 19.46
CA ASN A 83 2.70 -9.54 19.50
C ASN A 83 3.33 -9.85 18.14
N LEU A 84 2.77 -9.32 17.04
CA LEU A 84 3.29 -9.55 15.68
C LEU A 84 3.98 -8.29 15.13
N THR A 85 4.84 -7.69 15.95
CA THR A 85 5.52 -6.43 15.63
C THR A 85 6.41 -6.50 14.40
N GLU A 86 6.97 -7.67 14.08
CA GLU A 86 7.81 -7.84 12.89
C GLU A 86 6.99 -7.90 11.60
N GLY A 87 5.70 -8.16 11.71
CA GLY A 87 4.79 -8.16 10.57
C GLY A 87 4.09 -6.84 10.31
N ILE A 88 4.34 -5.82 11.12
CA ILE A 88 3.70 -4.51 11.03
C ILE A 88 4.77 -3.44 11.20
N LYS A 89 4.80 -2.46 10.29
CA LYS A 89 5.63 -1.27 10.43
C LYS A 89 4.80 -0.03 10.20
N ARG A 90 4.91 0.92 11.12
CA ARG A 90 4.32 2.24 10.96
C ARG A 90 5.39 3.18 10.44
N VAL A 91 5.13 3.80 9.29
CA VAL A 91 6.11 4.63 8.59
C VAL A 91 5.51 5.99 8.26
N TYR A 92 6.37 6.98 8.13
CA TYR A 92 5.98 8.31 7.67
C TYR A 92 6.47 8.49 6.23
N VAL A 93 5.56 8.89 5.36
CA VAL A 93 5.87 9.12 3.95
C VAL A 93 5.71 10.60 3.65
N ALA A 94 6.76 11.22 3.13
CA ALA A 94 6.73 12.61 2.74
C ALA A 94 6.24 12.74 1.28
N LYS A 95 5.69 13.90 0.96
CA LYS A 95 5.29 14.24 -0.40
C LYS A 95 6.49 14.11 -1.35
N ASP A 96 6.25 13.55 -2.53
CA ASP A 96 7.23 13.35 -3.61
C ASP A 96 8.41 12.45 -3.22
N ASP A 97 8.33 11.78 -2.09
CA ASP A 97 9.37 10.88 -1.62
C ASP A 97 8.96 9.41 -1.83
N THR A 98 9.95 8.56 -2.06
CA THR A 98 9.76 7.12 -2.12
C THR A 98 10.45 6.50 -0.92
N LEU A 99 9.66 5.94 -0.01
CA LEU A 99 10.15 5.28 1.18
C LEU A 99 10.25 3.78 0.94
N GLU A 100 11.45 3.24 1.13
CA GLU A 100 11.66 1.78 1.09
C GLU A 100 11.36 1.21 2.47
N VAL A 101 10.47 0.22 2.51
CA VAL A 101 10.09 -0.48 3.74
C VAL A 101 10.47 -1.95 3.58
N PHE A 102 11.30 -2.44 4.46
CA PHE A 102 11.69 -3.85 4.46
C PHE A 102 11.00 -4.57 5.62
N LEU A 103 10.22 -5.62 5.30
CA LEU A 103 9.56 -6.47 6.28
C LEU A 103 10.24 -7.85 6.28
N PHE A 104 10.73 -8.27 7.44
CA PHE A 104 11.40 -9.56 7.59
C PHE A 104 10.37 -10.66 7.84
N TYR A 105 10.10 -11.45 6.81
CA TYR A 105 9.09 -12.50 6.88
C TYR A 105 9.50 -13.63 7.83
N ASP A 106 10.77 -13.99 7.85
CA ASP A 106 11.27 -15.02 8.76
C ASP A 106 11.08 -14.63 10.23
N HIS A 107 11.33 -13.36 10.56
CA HIS A 107 11.10 -12.85 11.92
C HIS A 107 9.61 -12.88 12.26
N TYR A 108 8.77 -12.49 11.32
CA TYR A 108 7.31 -12.55 11.49
C TYR A 108 6.83 -13.97 11.73
N LEU A 109 7.30 -14.95 10.95
CA LEU A 109 6.96 -16.34 11.13
C LEU A 109 7.38 -16.86 12.51
N SER A 110 8.56 -16.47 12.99
CA SER A 110 9.04 -16.85 14.32
C SER A 110 8.11 -16.32 15.40
N GLN A 111 7.61 -15.10 15.26
CA GLN A 111 6.63 -14.53 16.18
C GLN A 111 5.30 -15.29 16.14
N VAL A 112 4.83 -15.67 14.97
CA VAL A 112 3.61 -16.45 14.80
C VAL A 112 3.75 -17.81 15.47
N GLU A 113 4.87 -18.50 15.29
CA GLU A 113 5.13 -19.79 15.91
C GLU A 113 5.18 -19.70 17.44
N THR A 114 5.87 -18.68 17.96
CA THR A 114 5.94 -18.44 19.40
C THR A 114 4.56 -18.20 19.99
N LEU A 115 3.76 -17.35 19.34
CA LEU A 115 2.41 -17.04 19.77
C LEU A 115 1.51 -18.28 19.73
N HIS A 116 1.65 -19.09 18.69
CA HIS A 116 0.89 -20.36 18.58
C HIS A 116 1.20 -21.31 19.73
N LYS A 117 2.47 -21.45 20.12
CA LYS A 117 2.88 -22.27 21.27
C LYS A 117 2.31 -21.74 22.58
N GLU A 118 2.29 -20.43 22.76
CA GLU A 118 1.74 -19.80 23.97
C GLU A 118 0.22 -20.01 24.09
N MET A 119 -0.47 -20.13 22.97
CA MET A 119 -1.91 -20.33 22.93
C MET A 119 -2.34 -21.80 23.14
N GLN A 120 -1.42 -22.71 23.11
CA GLN A 120 -1.64 -24.14 23.40
C GLN A 120 -1.48 -24.41 24.89
#